data_136788e119329492df883505cfc4991f
#
_entry.id   136788e119329492df883505cfc4991f
#
_cell.length_a   1.000
_cell.length_b   1.000
_cell.length_c   1.000
_cell.angle_alpha   90.00
_cell.angle_beta   90.00
_cell.angle_gamma   90.00
#
_symmetry.space_group_name_H-M   'P 1'
#
loop_
_entity.id
_entity.type
_entity.pdbx_description
1 polymer ?
#
loop_
_entity_poly.entity_id
_entity_poly.type
_entity_poly.pdbx_seq_one_letter_code
_entity_poly.pdbx_strand_id
1 'polypeptide(L)'
;MYPIVYVLFYLISLLPLRVLYILSDGIYGILYYIIGYRKKVVRQNLIIAFPEKSDTDRKKIEKAFYHQFVDTFIEAIKLISMSEKDFRKRFSINIDVLNNLYATGQNVQLIAGHFFSW
;
A
#
# COMPACT_ATOMS: atom_id res chain seq x y z
N MET A 1 19.78 -14.93 -9.96
CA MET A 1 18.73 -14.83 -8.92
C MET A 1 17.70 -13.74 -9.23
N TYR A 2 18.10 -12.50 -9.52
CA TYR A 2 17.21 -11.38 -9.88
C TYR A 2 16.24 -11.66 -11.05
N PRO A 3 16.64 -12.26 -12.20
CA PRO A 3 15.73 -12.44 -13.32
C PRO A 3 14.57 -13.39 -12.99
N ILE A 4 14.81 -14.44 -12.19
CA ILE A 4 13.77 -15.42 -11.83
C ILE A 4 12.71 -14.75 -10.94
N VAL A 5 13.13 -13.96 -9.96
CA VAL A 5 12.21 -13.22 -9.05
C VAL A 5 11.41 -12.20 -9.83
N TYR A 6 12.05 -11.47 -10.75
CA TYR A 6 11.37 -10.52 -11.62
C TYR A 6 10.30 -11.18 -12.49
N VAL A 7 10.65 -12.29 -13.16
CA VAL A 7 9.70 -13.05 -14.01
C VAL A 7 8.51 -13.53 -13.17
N LEU A 8 8.73 -14.03 -11.96
CA LEU A 8 7.66 -14.45 -11.07
C LEU A 8 6.72 -13.29 -10.74
N PHE A 9 7.25 -12.15 -10.30
CA PHE A 9 6.43 -10.98 -9.99
C PHE A 9 5.73 -10.41 -11.22
N TYR A 10 6.38 -10.44 -12.39
CA TYR A 10 5.77 -10.05 -13.65
C TYR A 10 4.57 -10.94 -13.99
N LEU A 11 4.71 -12.25 -13.89
CA LEU A 11 3.62 -13.19 -14.14
C LEU A 11 2.43 -12.96 -13.16
N ILE A 12 2.73 -12.76 -11.87
CA ILE A 12 1.71 -12.42 -10.88
C ILE A 12 1.02 -11.10 -11.23
N SER A 13 1.77 -10.09 -11.66
CA SER A 13 1.25 -8.78 -11.99
C SER A 13 0.28 -8.78 -13.19
N LEU A 14 0.36 -9.78 -14.08
CA LEU A 14 -0.58 -9.93 -15.20
C LEU A 14 -1.99 -10.30 -14.76
N LEU A 15 -2.15 -10.86 -13.56
CA LEU A 15 -3.46 -11.23 -13.03
C LEU A 15 -4.37 -10.00 -12.87
N PRO A 16 -5.70 -10.16 -13.07
CA PRO A 16 -6.66 -9.11 -12.78
C PRO A 16 -6.60 -8.70 -11.30
N LEU A 17 -6.80 -7.42 -10.99
CA LEU A 17 -6.76 -6.91 -9.61
C LEU A 17 -7.67 -7.68 -8.66
N ARG A 18 -8.84 -8.13 -9.11
CA ARG A 18 -9.75 -8.94 -8.28
C ARG A 18 -9.09 -10.23 -7.78
N VAL A 19 -8.34 -10.90 -8.66
CA VAL A 19 -7.61 -12.13 -8.31
C VAL A 19 -6.44 -11.81 -7.38
N LEU A 20 -5.76 -10.70 -7.62
CA LEU A 20 -4.68 -10.24 -6.76
C LEU A 20 -5.17 -9.91 -5.33
N TYR A 21 -6.35 -9.33 -5.17
CA TYR A 21 -6.92 -9.08 -3.85
C TYR A 21 -7.34 -10.38 -3.13
N ILE A 22 -7.83 -11.39 -3.85
CA ILE A 22 -8.08 -12.72 -3.25
C ILE A 22 -6.76 -13.33 -2.75
N LEU A 23 -5.68 -13.19 -3.52
CA LEU A 23 -4.34 -13.60 -3.10
C LEU A 23 -3.87 -12.82 -1.87
N SER A 24 -4.12 -11.49 -1.85
CA SER A 24 -3.85 -10.61 -0.72
C SER A 24 -4.55 -11.08 0.56
N ASP A 25 -5.83 -11.41 0.47
CA ASP A 25 -6.62 -11.94 1.60
C ASP A 25 -6.02 -13.22 2.17
N GLY A 26 -5.56 -14.13 1.31
CA GLY A 26 -4.87 -15.34 1.71
C GLY A 26 -3.55 -15.05 2.44
N ILE A 27 -2.73 -14.16 1.88
CA ILE A 27 -1.45 -13.73 2.49
C ILE A 27 -1.71 -13.01 3.83
N TYR A 28 -2.72 -12.12 3.89
CA TYR A 28 -3.14 -11.48 5.13
C TYR A 28 -3.51 -12.53 6.19
N GLY A 29 -4.30 -13.54 5.82
CA GLY A 29 -4.67 -14.62 6.73
C GLY A 29 -3.45 -15.32 7.33
N ILE A 30 -2.49 -15.69 6.49
CA ILE A 30 -1.24 -16.33 6.92
C ILE A 30 -0.43 -15.38 7.80
N LEU A 31 -0.21 -14.14 7.36
CA LEU A 31 0.61 -13.16 8.06
C LEU A 31 0.04 -12.79 9.44
N TYR A 32 -1.29 -12.62 9.49
CA TYR A 32 -1.98 -12.19 10.69
C TYR A 32 -2.27 -13.35 11.65
N TYR A 33 -2.83 -14.45 11.18
CA TYR A 33 -3.31 -15.51 12.08
C TYR A 33 -2.26 -16.59 12.37
N ILE A 34 -1.37 -16.90 11.42
CA ILE A 34 -0.38 -17.98 11.55
C ILE A 34 0.95 -17.42 12.03
N ILE A 35 1.53 -16.47 11.30
CA ILE A 35 2.87 -15.94 11.61
C ILE A 35 2.83 -14.92 12.76
N GLY A 36 1.79 -14.09 12.82
CA GLY A 36 1.67 -13.03 13.82
C GLY A 36 2.74 -11.93 13.68
N TYR A 37 3.15 -11.63 12.44
CA TYR A 37 4.25 -10.72 12.13
C TYR A 37 4.13 -9.38 12.87
N ARG A 38 5.07 -9.11 13.77
CA ARG A 38 5.21 -7.86 14.54
C ARG A 38 3.95 -7.38 15.29
N LYS A 39 3.00 -8.25 15.59
CA LYS A 39 1.74 -7.89 16.29
C LYS A 39 1.96 -7.10 17.58
N LYS A 40 2.96 -7.50 18.40
CA LYS A 40 3.27 -6.81 19.66
C LYS A 40 3.60 -5.33 19.40
N VAL A 41 4.41 -5.04 18.36
CA VAL A 41 4.81 -3.67 18.02
C VAL A 41 3.60 -2.87 17.53
N VAL A 42 2.78 -3.44 16.63
CA VAL A 42 1.58 -2.78 16.11
C VAL A 42 0.62 -2.45 17.24
N ARG A 43 0.38 -3.38 18.17
CA ARG A 43 -0.51 -3.15 19.34
C ARG A 43 0.01 -2.06 20.25
N GLN A 44 1.31 -2.05 20.54
CA GLN A 44 1.91 -0.98 21.35
C GLN A 44 1.76 0.39 20.69
N ASN A 45 2.01 0.48 19.38
CA ASN A 45 1.83 1.72 18.64
C ASN A 45 0.36 2.17 18.63
N LEU A 46 -0.59 1.25 18.50
CA LEU A 46 -2.02 1.57 18.55
C LEU A 46 -2.47 2.06 19.94
N ILE A 47 -1.91 1.55 21.02
CA ILE A 47 -2.18 2.07 22.37
C ILE A 47 -1.68 3.51 22.52
N ILE A 48 -0.50 3.81 21.96
CA ILE A 48 0.09 5.15 22.01
C ILE A 48 -0.70 6.12 21.11
N ALA A 49 -1.05 5.69 19.89
CA ALA A 49 -1.72 6.55 18.91
C ALA A 49 -3.21 6.79 19.21
N PHE A 50 -3.88 5.84 19.87
CA PHE A 50 -5.30 5.85 20.16
C PHE A 50 -5.59 5.42 21.60
N PRO A 51 -5.09 6.19 22.60
CA PRO A 51 -5.27 5.84 24.01
C PRO A 51 -6.74 5.81 24.42
N GLU A 52 -7.57 6.64 23.78
CA GLU A 52 -9.01 6.79 24.05
C GLU A 52 -9.87 5.65 23.53
N LYS A 53 -9.34 4.81 22.60
CA LYS A 53 -10.11 3.70 22.01
C LYS A 53 -10.10 2.46 22.89
N SER A 54 -11.20 1.71 22.81
CA SER A 54 -11.29 0.39 23.47
C SER A 54 -10.31 -0.63 22.84
N ASP A 55 -9.94 -1.65 23.60
CA ASP A 55 -9.12 -2.75 23.06
C ASP A 55 -9.77 -3.44 21.86
N THR A 56 -11.10 -3.53 21.87
CA THR A 56 -11.88 -4.07 20.75
C THR A 56 -11.73 -3.23 19.50
N ASP A 57 -11.77 -1.91 19.63
CA ASP A 57 -11.63 -1.01 18.48
C ASP A 57 -10.18 -0.95 17.98
N ARG A 58 -9.20 -0.93 18.89
CA ARG A 58 -7.78 -1.08 18.50
C ARG A 58 -7.52 -2.38 17.75
N LYS A 59 -8.18 -3.49 18.14
CA LYS A 59 -8.07 -4.76 17.43
C LYS A 59 -8.69 -4.74 16.03
N LYS A 60 -9.77 -3.98 15.83
CA LYS A 60 -10.34 -3.75 14.47
C LYS A 60 -9.35 -2.97 13.60
N ILE A 61 -8.75 -1.90 14.14
CA ILE A 61 -7.72 -1.10 13.45
C ILE A 61 -6.49 -1.96 13.14
N GLU A 62 -6.03 -2.80 14.08
CA GLU A 62 -4.93 -3.75 13.87
C GLU A 62 -5.20 -4.65 12.65
N LYS A 63 -6.38 -5.25 12.56
CA LYS A 63 -6.76 -6.10 11.42
C LYS A 63 -6.80 -5.33 10.11
N ALA A 64 -7.41 -4.16 10.11
CA ALA A 64 -7.47 -3.29 8.94
C ALA A 64 -6.07 -2.86 8.48
N PHE A 65 -5.17 -2.55 9.41
CA PHE A 65 -3.77 -2.24 9.11
C PHE A 65 -3.07 -3.39 8.39
N TYR A 66 -3.20 -4.64 8.88
CA TYR A 66 -2.55 -5.78 8.23
C TYR A 66 -3.13 -6.09 6.86
N HIS A 67 -4.42 -5.95 6.69
CA HIS A 67 -5.07 -6.11 5.40
C HIS A 67 -4.53 -5.10 4.40
N GLN A 68 -4.56 -3.80 4.77
CA GLN A 68 -4.04 -2.72 3.93
C GLN A 68 -2.53 -2.86 3.66
N PHE A 69 -1.78 -3.32 4.66
CA PHE A 69 -0.34 -3.56 4.52
C PHE A 69 -0.04 -4.58 3.42
N VAL A 70 -0.76 -5.70 3.38
CA VAL A 70 -0.59 -6.71 2.31
C VAL A 70 -1.06 -6.17 0.97
N ASP A 71 -2.22 -5.50 0.92
CA ASP A 71 -2.76 -4.90 -0.31
C ASP A 71 -1.76 -3.94 -0.96
N THR A 72 -1.08 -3.12 -0.18
CA THR A 72 -0.05 -2.19 -0.68
C THR A 72 1.06 -2.89 -1.45
N PHE A 73 1.55 -4.04 -0.96
CA PHE A 73 2.57 -4.82 -1.70
C PHE A 73 2.00 -5.47 -2.96
N ILE A 74 0.79 -5.97 -2.90
CA ILE A 74 0.11 -6.56 -4.06
C ILE A 74 -0.14 -5.51 -5.14
N GLU A 75 -0.56 -4.31 -4.76
CA GLU A 75 -0.73 -3.18 -5.67
C GLU A 75 0.61 -2.74 -6.29
N ALA A 76 1.68 -2.70 -5.51
CA ALA A 76 3.03 -2.41 -6.02
C ALA A 76 3.47 -3.45 -7.07
N ILE A 77 3.19 -4.74 -6.84
CA ILE A 77 3.44 -5.79 -7.84
C ILE A 77 2.61 -5.54 -9.10
N LYS A 78 1.34 -5.14 -8.96
CA LYS A 78 0.47 -4.83 -10.12
C LYS A 78 1.02 -3.71 -10.98
N LEU A 79 1.70 -2.72 -10.42
CA LEU A 79 2.29 -1.61 -11.19
C LEU A 79 3.31 -2.09 -12.24
N ILE A 80 3.94 -3.26 -12.07
CA ILE A 80 4.92 -3.81 -13.03
C ILE A 80 4.31 -4.00 -14.44
N SER A 81 3.03 -4.41 -14.51
CA SER A 81 2.32 -4.66 -15.78
C SER A 81 1.13 -3.75 -16.02
N MET A 82 0.90 -2.75 -15.15
CA MET A 82 -0.25 -1.85 -15.28
C MET A 82 -0.06 -0.93 -16.48
N SER A 83 -1.12 -0.80 -17.32
CA SER A 83 -1.10 0.16 -18.41
C SER A 83 -1.16 1.59 -17.88
N GLU A 84 -0.57 2.54 -18.63
CA GLU A 84 -0.67 3.97 -18.30
C GLU A 84 -2.12 4.43 -18.18
N LYS A 85 -3.01 3.92 -19.05
CA LYS A 85 -4.44 4.22 -19.03
C LYS A 85 -5.09 3.78 -17.71
N ASP A 86 -4.76 2.59 -17.21
CA ASP A 86 -5.32 2.07 -15.97
C ASP A 86 -4.71 2.74 -14.75
N PHE A 87 -3.43 3.10 -14.81
CA PHE A 87 -2.76 3.90 -13.80
C PHE A 87 -3.43 5.28 -13.66
N ARG A 88 -3.63 6.01 -14.77
CA ARG A 88 -4.28 7.34 -14.76
C ARG A 88 -5.71 7.34 -14.27
N LYS A 89 -6.44 6.22 -14.38
CA LYS A 89 -7.79 6.09 -13.79
C LYS A 89 -7.77 6.01 -12.26
N ARG A 90 -6.67 5.55 -11.69
CA ARG A 90 -6.53 5.28 -10.24
C ARG A 90 -5.74 6.35 -9.52
N PHE A 91 -4.84 7.00 -10.21
CA PHE A 91 -3.99 8.04 -9.68
C PHE A 91 -4.39 9.39 -10.31
N SER A 92 -4.81 10.33 -9.45
CA SER A 92 -5.12 11.71 -9.85
C SER A 92 -4.23 12.67 -9.08
N ILE A 93 -3.59 13.56 -9.81
CA ILE A 93 -2.79 14.66 -9.26
C ILE A 93 -3.20 15.96 -9.92
N ASN A 94 -3.29 17.04 -9.15
CA ASN A 94 -3.49 18.37 -9.71
C ASN A 94 -2.15 18.90 -10.24
N ILE A 95 -1.85 18.55 -11.49
CA ILE A 95 -0.60 18.90 -12.16
C ILE A 95 -0.52 20.41 -12.46
N ASP A 96 -1.65 21.10 -12.54
CA ASP A 96 -1.69 22.54 -12.85
C ASP A 96 -1.01 23.37 -11.76
N VAL A 97 -1.14 22.94 -10.50
CA VAL A 97 -0.45 23.59 -9.37
C VAL A 97 1.07 23.48 -9.57
N LEU A 98 1.57 22.32 -9.96
CA LEU A 98 2.99 22.10 -10.22
C LEU A 98 3.49 22.89 -11.42
N ASN A 99 2.72 22.90 -12.51
CA ASN A 99 3.05 23.66 -13.71
C ASN A 99 3.09 25.17 -13.44
N ASN A 100 2.14 25.69 -12.67
CA ASN A 100 2.11 27.10 -12.27
C ASN A 100 3.32 27.46 -11.39
N LEU A 101 3.67 26.61 -10.43
CA LEU A 101 4.86 26.81 -9.61
C LEU A 101 6.14 26.75 -10.45
N TYR A 102 6.24 25.79 -11.36
CA TYR A 102 7.37 25.68 -12.28
C TYR A 102 7.53 26.93 -13.15
N ALA A 103 6.41 27.49 -13.65
CA ALA A 103 6.40 28.69 -14.48
C ALA A 103 6.91 29.95 -13.74
N THR A 104 6.94 29.96 -12.41
CA THR A 104 7.50 31.09 -11.62
C THR A 104 9.03 31.17 -11.70
N GLY A 105 9.71 30.12 -12.16
CA GLY A 105 11.18 30.01 -12.15
C GLY A 105 11.81 29.89 -10.77
N GLN A 106 10.99 29.74 -9.72
CA GLN A 106 11.48 29.56 -8.33
C GLN A 106 11.82 28.11 -8.05
N ASN A 107 12.75 27.89 -7.13
CA ASN A 107 13.02 26.55 -6.61
C ASN A 107 11.83 26.05 -5.79
N VAL A 108 11.30 24.88 -6.14
CA VAL A 108 10.16 24.26 -5.48
C VAL A 108 10.59 22.96 -4.82
N GLN A 109 10.33 22.82 -3.53
CA GLN A 109 10.52 21.58 -2.80
C GLN A 109 9.17 20.89 -2.61
N LEU A 110 9.03 19.68 -3.12
CA LEU A 110 7.87 18.84 -2.89
C LEU A 110 8.08 18.02 -1.61
N ILE A 111 7.13 18.14 -0.68
CA ILE A 111 7.09 17.33 0.53
C ILE A 111 5.86 16.44 0.44
N ALA A 112 6.06 15.15 0.47
CA ALA A 112 4.97 14.16 0.43
C ALA A 112 5.11 13.16 1.56
N GLY A 113 3.97 12.70 2.08
CA GLY A 113 3.90 11.62 3.04
C GLY A 113 3.35 10.35 2.40
N HIS A 114 3.86 9.20 2.82
CA HIS A 114 3.30 7.92 2.41
C HIS A 114 2.17 7.52 3.36
N PHE A 115 0.95 7.53 2.85
CA PHE A 115 -0.25 7.06 3.56
C PHE A 115 -0.76 5.78 2.90
N PHE A 116 -0.12 4.64 3.19
CA PHE A 116 -0.48 3.29 2.72
C PHE A 116 -0.37 3.00 1.22
N SER A 117 -0.13 3.94 0.35
CA SER A 117 0.10 3.69 -1.07
C SER A 117 1.37 4.38 -1.52
N TRP A 118 2.11 3.71 -2.41
CA TRP A 118 3.35 4.24 -3.00
C TRP A 118 3.07 5.04 -4.24
#